data_6480889a08c983f14faaff2c9a211bfa
#
_entry.id   6480889a08c983f14faaff2c9a211bfa
#
_cell.length_a   1.000
_cell.length_b   1.000
_cell.length_c   1.000
_cell.angle_alpha   90.00
_cell.angle_beta   90.00
_cell.angle_gamma   90.00
#
_symmetry.space_group_name_H-M   'P 1'
#
loop_
_entity.id
_entity.type
_entity.pdbx_description
1 polymer ?
#
loop_
_entity_poly.entity_id
_entity_poly.type
_entity_poly.pdbx_seq_one_letter_code
_entity_poly.pdbx_strand_id
1 'polypeptide(L)'
;MNAIKQNVEGIDLIDEENKVIVQVSSTNTKAKIENSLKKNIMKRYSDYRFIFVPIVGDSRNLRDKEIANPYGINFNISKDIYDIPRILRIVSSMSIRNQKNFYTFIQDELGGDIDIVKVDTNLATIINILAEENLTNVEPPQINDFEIERKIDFNHLQKAKDIIENYKVYYSKLDEKYKEFDKQGANKSLSVFSTLFKQYNLLKRKIDDDVELFYTLIDEVVKYIQNSKNYAEIAYEELEMCVCIIVVDAFIRCKIFKNPKGYNHVATR
;
A
#
# COMPACT_ATOMS: atom_id res chain seq x y z
N MET A 1 2.06 29.56 12.16
CA MET A 1 1.22 28.45 12.68
C MET A 1 0.18 28.96 13.64
N ASN A 2 -1.04 28.46 13.49
CA ASN A 2 -2.21 28.96 14.24
C ASN A 2 -2.13 28.68 15.73
N ALA A 3 -1.40 29.49 16.46
CA ALA A 3 -1.31 29.34 17.92
C ALA A 3 -2.54 29.90 18.68
N ILE A 4 -3.53 30.52 18.04
CA ILE A 4 -4.42 31.41 18.80
C ILE A 4 -5.93 31.23 18.60
N LYS A 5 -6.44 30.61 17.55
CA LYS A 5 -7.90 30.37 17.42
C LYS A 5 -8.20 29.15 16.55
N GLN A 6 -8.36 28.02 17.16
CA GLN A 6 -9.06 26.86 16.54
C GLN A 6 -10.55 27.20 16.41
N ASN A 7 -11.14 26.92 15.22
CA ASN A 7 -12.57 26.99 14.92
C ASN A 7 -13.17 28.43 14.87
N VAL A 8 -12.57 29.28 14.06
CA VAL A 8 -13.33 30.48 13.61
C VAL A 8 -14.34 29.99 12.57
N GLU A 9 -15.60 30.31 12.77
CA GLU A 9 -16.72 29.83 11.96
C GLU A 9 -16.49 30.08 10.46
N GLY A 10 -16.18 28.99 9.69
CA GLY A 10 -15.93 29.02 8.24
C GLY A 10 -14.49 29.33 7.84
N ILE A 11 -13.55 29.32 8.77
CA ILE A 11 -12.11 29.43 8.52
C ILE A 11 -11.41 28.38 9.35
N ASP A 12 -10.65 27.50 8.71
CA ASP A 12 -9.91 26.45 9.40
C ASP A 12 -8.47 26.85 9.71
N LEU A 13 -7.84 27.64 8.84
CA LEU A 13 -6.47 28.13 9.02
C LEU A 13 -6.39 29.62 8.70
N ILE A 14 -5.57 30.35 9.47
CA ILE A 14 -5.30 31.79 9.28
C ILE A 14 -3.78 31.98 9.26
N ASP A 15 -3.29 32.62 8.23
CA ASP A 15 -1.92 33.12 8.12
C ASP A 15 -1.99 34.65 8.15
N GLU A 16 -1.72 35.24 9.31
CA GLU A 16 -1.80 36.67 9.52
C GLU A 16 -0.66 37.43 8.82
N GLU A 17 0.51 36.81 8.71
CA GLU A 17 1.68 37.39 8.08
C GLU A 17 1.48 37.59 6.57
N ASN A 18 0.99 36.52 5.90
CA ASN A 18 0.74 36.54 4.45
C ASN A 18 -0.69 36.95 4.08
N LYS A 19 -1.53 37.27 5.07
CA LYS A 19 -2.94 37.60 4.91
C LYS A 19 -3.71 36.53 4.09
N VAL A 20 -3.61 35.29 4.52
CA VAL A 20 -4.29 34.15 3.88
C VAL A 20 -5.22 33.49 4.90
N ILE A 21 -6.44 33.19 4.46
CA ILE A 21 -7.39 32.37 5.18
C ILE A 21 -7.73 31.13 4.36
N VAL A 22 -7.82 30.00 5.01
CA VAL A 22 -8.06 28.70 4.34
C VAL A 22 -9.29 28.04 4.94
N GLN A 23 -10.17 27.54 4.06
CA GLN A 23 -11.27 26.65 4.40
C GLN A 23 -11.01 25.28 3.82
N VAL A 24 -10.89 24.28 4.67
CA VAL A 24 -10.82 22.86 4.30
C VAL A 24 -12.21 22.24 4.32
N SER A 25 -12.57 21.42 3.34
CA SER A 25 -13.92 20.87 3.26
C SER A 25 -13.98 19.48 2.63
N SER A 26 -14.77 18.60 3.25
CA SER A 26 -15.20 17.35 2.64
C SER A 26 -16.29 17.52 1.59
N THR A 27 -16.82 18.76 1.42
CA THR A 27 -17.86 19.08 0.44
C THR A 27 -17.28 19.97 -0.66
N ASN A 28 -17.29 19.47 -1.90
CA ASN A 28 -16.74 20.14 -3.07
C ASN A 28 -17.88 20.70 -3.96
N THR A 29 -18.54 21.76 -3.48
CA THR A 29 -19.68 22.39 -4.19
C THR A 29 -19.60 23.91 -4.19
N LYS A 30 -20.20 24.55 -5.22
CA LYS A 30 -20.38 26.00 -5.29
C LYS A 30 -21.04 26.55 -4.01
N ALA A 31 -22.13 25.92 -3.58
CA ALA A 31 -22.88 26.33 -2.41
C ALA A 31 -22.01 26.35 -1.14
N LYS A 32 -21.08 25.39 -0.98
CA LYS A 32 -20.17 25.36 0.19
C LYS A 32 -19.22 26.54 0.19
N ILE A 33 -18.66 26.92 -0.96
CA ILE A 33 -17.77 28.08 -1.09
C ILE A 33 -18.55 29.37 -0.78
N GLU A 34 -19.73 29.55 -1.39
CA GLU A 34 -20.57 30.74 -1.15
C GLU A 34 -21.01 30.86 0.31
N ASN A 35 -21.40 29.76 0.94
CA ASN A 35 -21.78 29.73 2.34
C ASN A 35 -20.62 30.13 3.26
N SER A 36 -19.40 29.76 2.93
CA SER A 36 -18.21 30.20 3.66
C SER A 36 -17.99 31.72 3.49
N LEU A 37 -18.03 32.22 2.25
CA LEU A 37 -17.81 33.64 1.94
C LEU A 37 -18.92 34.55 2.46
N LYS A 38 -20.14 34.06 2.70
CA LYS A 38 -21.29 34.82 3.25
C LYS A 38 -21.24 34.99 4.76
N LYS A 39 -20.34 34.31 5.48
CA LYS A 39 -20.28 34.43 6.93
C LYS A 39 -19.83 35.80 7.40
N ASN A 40 -20.47 36.33 8.44
CA ASN A 40 -20.17 37.68 8.93
C ASN A 40 -18.71 37.89 9.36
N ILE A 41 -18.05 36.84 9.80
CA ILE A 41 -16.64 36.87 10.18
C ILE A 41 -15.73 37.27 9.01
N MET A 42 -16.13 36.96 7.77
CA MET A 42 -15.37 37.30 6.57
C MET A 42 -15.17 38.84 6.40
N LYS A 43 -16.03 39.65 6.94
CA LYS A 43 -15.86 41.12 6.95
C LYS A 43 -14.53 41.56 7.57
N ARG A 44 -14.03 40.80 8.56
CA ARG A 44 -12.75 41.11 9.25
C ARG A 44 -11.54 40.76 8.43
N TYR A 45 -11.73 39.93 7.39
CA TYR A 45 -10.69 39.41 6.54
C TYR A 45 -10.83 39.88 5.09
N SER A 46 -11.45 41.05 4.86
CA SER A 46 -11.70 41.58 3.52
C SER A 46 -10.41 41.81 2.70
N ASP A 47 -9.30 42.07 3.38
CA ASP A 47 -7.96 42.24 2.77
C ASP A 47 -7.15 40.92 2.69
N TYR A 48 -7.73 39.81 3.11
CA TYR A 48 -7.08 38.49 3.04
C TYR A 48 -7.47 37.77 1.77
N ARG A 49 -6.55 36.93 1.28
CA ARG A 49 -6.81 35.98 0.23
C ARG A 49 -7.50 34.74 0.82
N PHE A 50 -8.64 34.36 0.28
CA PHE A 50 -9.35 33.15 0.65
C PHE A 50 -8.91 31.97 -0.22
N ILE A 51 -8.53 30.85 0.39
CA ILE A 51 -8.20 29.60 -0.27
C ILE A 51 -9.21 28.53 0.15
N PHE A 52 -9.78 27.83 -0.82
CA PHE A 52 -10.67 26.69 -0.60
C PHE A 52 -9.96 25.39 -0.92
N VAL A 53 -9.92 24.47 0.05
CA VAL A 53 -9.23 23.16 -0.07
C VAL A 53 -10.24 22.02 0.08
N PRO A 54 -10.84 21.54 -1.00
CA PRO A 54 -11.67 20.33 -0.97
C PRO A 54 -10.77 19.11 -0.83
N ILE A 55 -11.06 18.29 0.19
CA ILE A 55 -10.35 17.02 0.42
C ILE A 55 -10.99 15.83 -0.33
N VAL A 56 -12.03 16.08 -1.12
CA VAL A 56 -12.71 15.09 -1.97
C VAL A 56 -12.81 15.56 -3.40
N GLY A 57 -12.46 14.67 -4.32
CA GLY A 57 -12.73 14.84 -5.74
C GLY A 57 -11.88 15.89 -6.45
N ASP A 58 -12.40 16.31 -7.60
CA ASP A 58 -11.82 17.22 -8.56
C ASP A 58 -12.76 18.44 -8.69
N SER A 59 -12.20 19.64 -8.74
CA SER A 59 -12.95 20.88 -8.79
C SER A 59 -12.97 21.54 -10.17
N ARG A 60 -12.62 20.84 -11.25
CA ARG A 60 -12.59 21.39 -12.61
C ARG A 60 -13.92 22.05 -12.99
N ASN A 61 -15.03 21.42 -12.65
CA ASN A 61 -16.37 21.90 -12.91
C ASN A 61 -16.80 23.12 -12.08
N LEU A 62 -16.00 23.52 -11.09
CA LEU A 62 -16.27 24.71 -10.28
C LEU A 62 -15.52 25.95 -10.79
N ARG A 63 -14.40 25.76 -11.49
CA ARG A 63 -13.46 26.83 -11.85
C ARG A 63 -14.01 27.87 -12.82
N ASP A 64 -15.05 27.52 -13.55
CA ASP A 64 -15.72 28.41 -14.54
C ASP A 64 -17.03 28.98 -14.00
N LYS A 65 -17.36 28.76 -12.72
CA LYS A 65 -18.61 29.23 -12.13
C LYS A 65 -18.44 30.60 -11.48
N GLU A 66 -19.42 31.47 -11.61
CA GLU A 66 -19.51 32.67 -10.78
C GLU A 66 -19.84 32.31 -9.34
N ILE A 67 -19.15 32.92 -8.40
CA ILE A 67 -19.31 32.71 -6.97
C ILE A 67 -19.80 33.99 -6.32
N ALA A 68 -20.88 33.91 -5.53
CA ALA A 68 -21.36 35.04 -4.75
C ALA A 68 -20.38 35.36 -3.60
N ASN A 69 -19.81 36.55 -3.64
CA ASN A 69 -18.81 37.04 -2.69
C ASN A 69 -19.25 38.39 -2.13
N PRO A 70 -20.20 38.42 -1.17
CA PRO A 70 -20.89 39.66 -0.74
C PRO A 70 -19.96 40.63 -0.02
N TYR A 71 -18.83 40.20 0.50
CA TYR A 71 -17.89 41.04 1.23
C TYR A 71 -16.62 41.38 0.44
N GLY A 72 -16.58 41.03 -0.83
CA GLY A 72 -15.44 41.34 -1.71
C GLY A 72 -14.11 40.72 -1.28
N ILE A 73 -14.16 39.53 -0.63
CA ILE A 73 -12.95 38.82 -0.22
C ILE A 73 -12.09 38.52 -1.45
N ASN A 74 -10.78 38.65 -1.34
CA ASN A 74 -9.87 38.30 -2.43
C ASN A 74 -9.90 36.82 -2.69
N PHE A 75 -10.71 36.40 -3.66
CA PHE A 75 -10.90 35.01 -4.06
C PHE A 75 -11.00 34.87 -5.58
N ASN A 76 -10.06 34.15 -6.17
CA ASN A 76 -10.08 33.83 -7.58
C ASN A 76 -10.39 32.34 -7.75
N ILE A 77 -11.58 32.01 -8.23
CA ILE A 77 -12.06 30.63 -8.32
C ILE A 77 -11.13 29.71 -9.14
N SER A 78 -10.49 30.21 -10.19
CA SER A 78 -9.56 29.43 -11.01
C SER A 78 -8.21 29.20 -10.32
N LYS A 79 -7.81 30.10 -9.40
CA LYS A 79 -6.49 30.07 -8.77
C LYS A 79 -6.51 29.67 -7.28
N ASP A 80 -7.62 29.82 -6.58
CA ASP A 80 -7.68 29.70 -5.13
C ASP A 80 -8.44 28.45 -4.64
N ILE A 81 -8.82 27.56 -5.56
CA ILE A 81 -9.28 26.20 -5.24
C ILE A 81 -8.08 25.24 -5.35
N TYR A 82 -7.73 24.63 -4.22
CA TYR A 82 -6.63 23.66 -4.10
C TYR A 82 -7.19 22.26 -3.90
N ASP A 83 -7.72 21.68 -4.98
CA ASP A 83 -8.17 20.29 -5.03
C ASP A 83 -7.00 19.30 -5.07
N ILE A 84 -7.26 18.02 -4.82
CA ILE A 84 -6.26 16.96 -4.79
C ILE A 84 -5.37 16.96 -6.05
N PRO A 85 -5.91 17.01 -7.30
CA PRO A 85 -5.08 17.05 -8.50
C PRO A 85 -4.16 18.27 -8.57
N ARG A 86 -4.59 19.41 -8.03
CA ARG A 86 -3.75 20.61 -7.99
C ARG A 86 -2.64 20.50 -6.97
N ILE A 87 -2.96 20.05 -5.75
CA ILE A 87 -1.96 19.82 -4.69
C ILE A 87 -0.89 18.85 -5.20
N LEU A 88 -1.28 17.73 -5.78
CA LEU A 88 -0.35 16.75 -6.34
C LEU A 88 0.55 17.35 -7.44
N ARG A 89 0.00 18.19 -8.31
CA ARG A 89 0.82 18.92 -9.31
C ARG A 89 1.83 19.85 -8.66
N ILE A 90 1.42 20.61 -7.63
CA ILE A 90 2.34 21.50 -6.91
C ILE A 90 3.48 20.69 -6.31
N VAL A 91 3.18 19.61 -5.59
CA VAL A 91 4.19 18.74 -4.99
C VAL A 91 5.11 18.13 -6.06
N SER A 92 4.54 17.61 -7.15
CA SER A 92 5.32 17.02 -8.26
C SER A 92 6.21 18.03 -9.00
N SER A 93 5.84 19.32 -8.99
CA SER A 93 6.62 20.40 -9.60
C SER A 93 7.71 20.98 -8.70
N MET A 94 7.74 20.61 -7.42
CA MET A 94 8.78 21.03 -6.49
C MET A 94 10.14 20.41 -6.87
N SER A 95 11.23 21.11 -6.51
CA SER A 95 12.56 20.48 -6.56
C SER A 95 12.64 19.26 -5.66
N ILE A 96 13.49 18.29 -5.99
CA ILE A 96 13.70 17.07 -5.18
C ILE A 96 14.00 17.42 -3.71
N ARG A 97 14.75 18.49 -3.47
CA ARG A 97 15.06 18.96 -2.10
C ARG A 97 13.77 19.38 -1.36
N ASN A 98 12.91 20.14 -2.02
CA ASN A 98 11.66 20.60 -1.42
C ASN A 98 10.65 19.46 -1.24
N GLN A 99 10.62 18.49 -2.15
CA GLN A 99 9.82 17.28 -1.99
C GLN A 99 10.27 16.47 -0.75
N LYS A 100 11.59 16.32 -0.54
CA LYS A 100 12.13 15.66 0.66
C LYS A 100 11.78 16.41 1.94
N ASN A 101 11.95 17.73 1.96
CA ASN A 101 11.61 18.55 3.12
C ASN A 101 10.10 18.45 3.44
N PHE A 102 9.25 18.49 2.42
CA PHE A 102 7.81 18.32 2.57
C PHE A 102 7.45 16.93 3.10
N TYR A 103 8.11 15.90 2.59
CA TYR A 103 7.94 14.52 3.07
C TYR A 103 8.31 14.38 4.54
N THR A 104 9.49 14.89 4.95
CA THR A 104 9.94 14.88 6.34
C THR A 104 8.96 15.65 7.25
N PHE A 105 8.50 16.83 6.81
CA PHE A 105 7.50 17.61 7.53
C PHE A 105 6.21 16.78 7.75
N ILE A 106 5.71 16.13 6.71
CA ILE A 106 4.51 15.27 6.81
C ILE A 106 4.74 14.10 7.79
N GLN A 107 5.91 13.47 7.75
CA GLN A 107 6.26 12.39 8.69
C GLN A 107 6.30 12.90 10.14
N ASP A 108 6.92 14.04 10.38
CA ASP A 108 7.07 14.62 11.72
C ASP A 108 5.70 15.04 12.32
N GLU A 109 4.80 15.59 11.49
CA GLU A 109 3.50 16.10 11.94
C GLU A 109 2.46 14.99 12.15
N LEU A 110 2.50 13.93 11.34
CA LEU A 110 1.49 12.85 11.42
C LEU A 110 1.93 11.69 12.34
N GLY A 111 3.15 11.71 12.80
CA GLY A 111 3.69 10.80 13.81
C GLY A 111 3.63 9.32 13.40
N GLY A 112 4.76 8.74 13.08
CA GLY A 112 4.89 7.33 12.72
C GLY A 112 5.05 7.13 11.21
N ASP A 113 5.41 5.94 10.82
CA ASP A 113 5.56 5.53 9.43
C ASP A 113 4.25 5.78 8.67
N ILE A 114 4.19 6.96 8.01
CA ILE A 114 3.18 7.17 6.99
C ILE A 114 3.56 6.23 5.85
N ASP A 115 2.91 5.09 5.84
CA ASP A 115 2.92 4.23 4.68
C ASP A 115 2.16 4.96 3.57
N ILE A 116 2.92 5.79 2.82
CA ILE A 116 2.40 6.79 1.89
C ILE A 116 1.61 6.14 0.76
N VAL A 117 1.79 4.87 0.52
CA VAL A 117 0.98 4.09 -0.44
C VAL A 117 0.91 2.64 0.02
N LYS A 118 0.00 2.32 0.91
CA LYS A 118 -0.44 0.93 1.04
C LYS A 118 -1.13 0.56 -0.28
N VAL A 119 -0.45 -0.23 -1.07
CA VAL A 119 -1.00 -0.76 -2.33
C VAL A 119 -1.69 -2.08 -2.02
N ASP A 120 -2.91 -2.26 -2.51
CA ASP A 120 -3.56 -3.56 -2.47
C ASP A 120 -2.69 -4.59 -3.18
N THR A 121 -2.42 -5.72 -2.54
CA THR A 121 -1.66 -6.80 -3.14
C THR A 121 -2.45 -8.12 -3.14
N ASN A 122 -2.38 -8.82 -4.24
CA ASN A 122 -2.92 -10.18 -4.33
C ASN A 122 -2.23 -11.14 -3.35
N LEU A 123 -1.00 -10.83 -2.93
CA LEU A 123 -0.30 -11.60 -1.91
C LEU A 123 -0.98 -11.48 -0.54
N ALA A 124 -1.38 -10.27 -0.11
CA ALA A 124 -2.16 -10.12 1.12
C ALA A 124 -3.53 -10.79 1.02
N THR A 125 -4.19 -10.69 -0.13
CA THR A 125 -5.49 -11.33 -0.33
C THR A 125 -5.41 -12.86 -0.19
N ILE A 126 -4.41 -13.50 -0.80
CA ILE A 126 -4.28 -14.97 -0.68
C ILE A 126 -3.89 -15.39 0.74
N ILE A 127 -3.13 -14.58 1.46
CA ILE A 127 -2.81 -14.83 2.87
C ILE A 127 -4.07 -14.76 3.73
N ASN A 128 -4.92 -13.75 3.55
CA ASN A 128 -6.20 -13.67 4.27
C ASN A 128 -7.08 -14.89 4.00
N ILE A 129 -7.13 -15.37 2.75
CA ILE A 129 -7.86 -16.60 2.38
C ILE A 129 -7.28 -17.81 3.10
N LEU A 130 -5.95 -17.94 3.18
CA LEU A 130 -5.29 -19.08 3.84
C LEU A 130 -5.50 -19.07 5.35
N ALA A 131 -5.51 -17.90 5.98
CA ALA A 131 -5.74 -17.78 7.42
C ALA A 131 -7.16 -18.21 7.85
N GLU A 132 -8.13 -18.12 6.94
CA GLU A 132 -9.50 -18.60 7.19
C GLU A 132 -9.68 -20.11 6.93
N GLU A 133 -8.68 -20.78 6.33
CA GLU A 133 -8.77 -22.17 5.96
C GLU A 133 -8.45 -23.14 7.10
N ASN A 134 -9.18 -24.25 7.14
CA ASN A 134 -8.83 -25.35 8.01
C ASN A 134 -7.65 -26.15 7.43
N LEU A 135 -6.47 -25.95 8.02
CA LEU A 135 -5.21 -26.58 7.60
C LEU A 135 -4.89 -27.87 8.38
N THR A 136 -5.82 -28.40 9.19
CA THR A 136 -5.55 -29.58 10.04
C THR A 136 -5.64 -30.92 9.29
N ASN A 137 -6.45 -31.01 8.24
CA ASN A 137 -6.65 -32.21 7.44
C ASN A 137 -6.19 -31.97 6.01
N VAL A 138 -4.91 -32.24 5.73
CA VAL A 138 -4.33 -32.06 4.41
C VAL A 138 -4.07 -33.42 3.77
N GLU A 139 -4.58 -33.62 2.56
CA GLU A 139 -4.25 -34.80 1.76
C GLU A 139 -2.76 -34.80 1.38
N PRO A 140 -2.13 -35.98 1.29
CA PRO A 140 -0.73 -36.06 0.86
C PRO A 140 -0.50 -35.29 -0.44
N PRO A 141 0.52 -34.41 -0.50
CA PRO A 141 0.75 -33.61 -1.69
C PRO A 141 1.21 -34.49 -2.86
N GLN A 142 0.68 -34.22 -4.05
CA GLN A 142 1.11 -34.91 -5.29
C GLN A 142 2.39 -34.26 -5.86
N ILE A 143 3.47 -34.37 -5.09
CA ILE A 143 4.78 -33.79 -5.44
C ILE A 143 5.85 -34.87 -5.47
N ASN A 144 6.94 -34.64 -6.19
CA ASN A 144 8.08 -35.52 -6.28
C ASN A 144 9.11 -35.13 -5.21
N ASP A 145 9.09 -35.82 -4.07
CA ASP A 145 9.98 -35.57 -2.93
C ASP A 145 11.46 -35.61 -3.30
N PHE A 146 11.87 -36.57 -4.15
CA PHE A 146 13.24 -36.65 -4.62
C PHE A 146 13.70 -35.39 -5.36
N GLU A 147 12.85 -34.84 -6.21
CA GLU A 147 13.17 -33.60 -6.92
C GLU A 147 13.24 -32.38 -5.99
N ILE A 148 12.38 -32.35 -4.97
CA ILE A 148 12.43 -31.27 -3.97
C ILE A 148 13.74 -31.36 -3.19
N GLU A 149 14.12 -32.53 -2.72
CA GLU A 149 15.38 -32.75 -2.02
C GLU A 149 16.58 -32.37 -2.88
N ARG A 150 16.58 -32.76 -4.16
CA ARG A 150 17.61 -32.39 -5.13
C ARG A 150 17.69 -30.88 -5.32
N LYS A 151 16.56 -30.16 -5.26
CA LYS A 151 16.53 -28.67 -5.34
C LYS A 151 17.05 -28.03 -4.07
N ILE A 152 16.76 -28.58 -2.89
CA ILE A 152 17.32 -28.15 -1.60
C ILE A 152 18.85 -28.25 -1.64
N ASP A 153 19.39 -29.39 -2.07
CA ASP A 153 20.83 -29.59 -2.17
C ASP A 153 21.49 -28.66 -3.19
N PHE A 154 20.85 -28.47 -4.34
CA PHE A 154 21.36 -27.59 -5.40
C PHE A 154 21.48 -26.13 -4.99
N ASN A 155 20.67 -25.69 -4.04
CA ASN A 155 20.66 -24.31 -3.51
C ASN A 155 21.27 -24.22 -2.10
N HIS A 156 21.96 -25.25 -1.61
CA HIS A 156 22.61 -25.28 -0.28
C HIS A 156 21.66 -24.96 0.88
N LEU A 157 20.38 -25.36 0.78
CA LEU A 157 19.33 -25.09 1.74
C LEU A 157 19.11 -26.19 2.78
N GLN A 158 20.12 -27.01 3.10
CA GLN A 158 20.01 -28.12 4.07
C GLN A 158 19.55 -27.65 5.45
N LYS A 159 19.97 -26.45 5.90
CA LYS A 159 19.53 -25.88 7.18
C LYS A 159 18.09 -25.35 7.17
N ALA A 160 17.50 -25.13 5.98
CA ALA A 160 16.10 -24.77 5.80
C ALA A 160 15.23 -25.98 5.42
N LYS A 161 15.80 -27.19 5.37
CA LYS A 161 15.10 -28.41 4.95
C LYS A 161 13.86 -28.66 5.82
N ASP A 162 13.97 -28.52 7.14
CA ASP A 162 12.86 -28.79 8.06
C ASP A 162 11.65 -27.88 7.80
N ILE A 163 11.87 -26.59 7.53
CA ILE A 163 10.79 -25.68 7.13
C ILE A 163 10.17 -26.12 5.81
N ILE A 164 10.98 -26.43 4.81
CA ILE A 164 10.47 -26.86 3.50
C ILE A 164 9.65 -28.14 3.65
N GLU A 165 10.14 -29.13 4.41
CA GLU A 165 9.45 -30.39 4.67
C GLU A 165 8.12 -30.19 5.43
N ASN A 166 8.10 -29.33 6.44
CA ASN A 166 6.91 -29.04 7.24
C ASN A 166 5.81 -28.36 6.44
N TYR A 167 6.16 -27.47 5.50
CA TYR A 167 5.16 -26.69 4.77
C TYR A 167 4.84 -27.21 3.37
N LYS A 168 5.67 -28.10 2.78
CA LYS A 168 5.35 -28.72 1.47
C LYS A 168 4.05 -29.52 1.48
N VAL A 169 3.60 -29.99 2.64
CA VAL A 169 2.37 -30.77 2.80
C VAL A 169 1.14 -29.99 2.34
N TYR A 170 1.18 -28.66 2.40
CA TYR A 170 0.09 -27.79 2.00
C TYR A 170 0.02 -27.50 0.50
N TYR A 171 0.91 -28.09 -0.32
CA TYR A 171 0.99 -27.85 -1.75
C TYR A 171 -0.35 -28.07 -2.49
N SER A 172 -1.01 -29.23 -2.25
CA SER A 172 -2.28 -29.56 -2.92
C SER A 172 -3.39 -28.58 -2.50
N LYS A 173 -3.46 -28.24 -1.21
CA LYS A 173 -4.44 -27.30 -0.69
C LYS A 173 -4.26 -25.90 -1.28
N LEU A 174 -3.02 -25.44 -1.37
CA LEU A 174 -2.71 -24.15 -1.96
C LEU A 174 -2.99 -24.13 -3.47
N ASP A 175 -2.80 -25.24 -4.18
CA ASP A 175 -3.14 -25.37 -5.60
C ASP A 175 -4.64 -25.19 -5.85
N GLU A 176 -5.48 -25.73 -4.97
CA GLU A 176 -6.93 -25.51 -5.01
C GLU A 176 -7.26 -24.02 -4.78
N LYS A 177 -6.63 -23.40 -3.80
CA LYS A 177 -6.85 -21.97 -3.51
C LYS A 177 -6.40 -21.07 -4.63
N TYR A 178 -5.30 -21.35 -5.30
CA TYR A 178 -4.91 -20.61 -6.51
C TYR A 178 -5.95 -20.74 -7.63
N LYS A 179 -6.51 -21.93 -7.84
CA LYS A 179 -7.57 -22.14 -8.83
C LYS A 179 -8.84 -21.33 -8.50
N GLU A 180 -9.24 -21.30 -7.22
CA GLU A 180 -10.36 -20.48 -6.76
C GLU A 180 -10.06 -18.97 -6.89
N PHE A 181 -8.87 -18.56 -6.54
CA PHE A 181 -8.42 -17.18 -6.62
C PHE A 181 -8.38 -16.66 -8.06
N ASP A 182 -7.92 -17.48 -9.00
CA ASP A 182 -7.88 -17.14 -10.41
C ASP A 182 -9.27 -17.05 -11.05
N LYS A 183 -10.30 -17.72 -10.50
CA LYS A 183 -11.71 -17.51 -10.90
C LYS A 183 -12.22 -16.11 -10.60
N GLN A 184 -11.67 -15.42 -9.60
CA GLN A 184 -12.05 -14.05 -9.22
C GLN A 184 -11.41 -12.98 -10.12
N GLY A 185 -10.44 -13.34 -10.94
CA GLY A 185 -9.78 -12.44 -11.90
C GLY A 185 -8.54 -13.09 -12.52
N ALA A 186 -8.34 -12.87 -13.80
CA ALA A 186 -7.25 -13.47 -14.55
C ALA A 186 -5.88 -13.14 -13.94
N ASN A 187 -5.01 -14.15 -13.86
CA ASN A 187 -3.60 -14.03 -13.45
C ASN A 187 -3.35 -13.57 -12.00
N LYS A 188 -4.29 -13.74 -11.07
CA LYS A 188 -4.09 -13.36 -9.67
C LYS A 188 -2.98 -14.18 -9.01
N SER A 189 -2.97 -15.50 -9.19
CA SER A 189 -1.89 -16.37 -8.70
C SER A 189 -0.54 -16.04 -9.34
N LEU A 190 -0.51 -15.71 -10.63
CA LEU A 190 0.70 -15.24 -11.30
C LEU A 190 1.24 -13.95 -10.68
N SER A 191 0.36 -13.04 -10.30
CA SER A 191 0.72 -11.79 -9.61
C SER A 191 1.36 -12.07 -8.24
N VAL A 192 0.85 -13.05 -7.48
CA VAL A 192 1.47 -13.51 -6.22
C VAL A 192 2.91 -13.96 -6.45
N PHE A 193 3.12 -14.88 -7.40
CA PHE A 193 4.45 -15.36 -7.73
C PHE A 193 5.39 -14.26 -8.24
N SER A 194 4.89 -13.34 -9.03
CA SER A 194 5.68 -12.19 -9.52
C SER A 194 6.13 -11.28 -8.37
N THR A 195 5.28 -11.10 -7.36
CA THR A 195 5.64 -10.34 -6.16
C THR A 195 6.73 -11.04 -5.36
N LEU A 196 6.58 -12.34 -5.09
CA LEU A 196 7.60 -13.15 -4.41
C LEU A 196 8.93 -13.14 -5.17
N PHE A 197 8.90 -13.33 -6.48
CA PHE A 197 10.09 -13.30 -7.32
C PHE A 197 10.79 -11.94 -7.28
N LYS A 198 10.03 -10.84 -7.25
CA LYS A 198 10.57 -9.49 -7.10
C LYS A 198 11.29 -9.33 -5.75
N GLN A 199 10.65 -9.72 -4.63
CA GLN A 199 11.26 -9.65 -3.30
C GLN A 199 12.52 -10.51 -3.22
N TYR A 200 12.47 -11.75 -3.69
CA TYR A 200 13.62 -12.64 -3.78
C TYR A 200 14.80 -11.98 -4.54
N ASN A 201 14.56 -11.39 -5.71
CA ASN A 201 15.62 -10.77 -6.49
C ASN A 201 16.20 -9.51 -5.84
N LEU A 202 15.41 -8.75 -5.09
CA LEU A 202 15.89 -7.60 -4.34
C LEU A 202 16.85 -8.02 -3.22
N LEU A 203 16.51 -9.09 -2.51
CA LEU A 203 17.32 -9.65 -1.42
C LEU A 203 18.59 -10.34 -1.95
N LYS A 204 18.48 -11.13 -3.02
CA LYS A 204 19.60 -11.84 -3.61
C LYS A 204 20.76 -10.95 -4.08
N ARG A 205 20.50 -9.66 -4.31
CA ARG A 205 21.55 -8.68 -4.63
C ARG A 205 22.39 -8.26 -3.41
N LYS A 206 21.91 -8.60 -2.21
CA LYS A 206 22.46 -8.14 -0.92
C LYS A 206 22.95 -9.29 -0.05
N ILE A 207 22.41 -10.48 -0.25
CA ILE A 207 22.62 -11.67 0.58
C ILE A 207 23.17 -12.77 -0.32
N ASP A 208 24.37 -13.23 0.00
CA ASP A 208 25.05 -14.30 -0.74
C ASP A 208 24.74 -15.69 -0.18
N ASP A 209 24.49 -15.82 1.12
CA ASP A 209 24.13 -17.09 1.76
C ASP A 209 22.67 -17.45 1.43
N ASP A 210 22.48 -18.61 0.80
CA ASP A 210 21.16 -19.03 0.33
C ASP A 210 20.21 -19.37 1.50
N VAL A 211 20.71 -19.78 2.67
CA VAL A 211 19.91 -20.06 3.87
C VAL A 211 19.43 -18.75 4.49
N GLU A 212 20.34 -17.79 4.69
CA GLU A 212 20.00 -16.44 5.17
C GLU A 212 19.00 -15.77 4.22
N LEU A 213 19.21 -15.91 2.91
CA LEU A 213 18.30 -15.38 1.89
C LEU A 213 16.89 -15.97 2.02
N PHE A 214 16.79 -17.30 2.31
CA PHE A 214 15.50 -17.98 2.44
C PHE A 214 14.70 -17.44 3.66
N TYR A 215 15.34 -17.33 4.82
CA TYR A 215 14.69 -16.83 6.03
C TYR A 215 14.37 -15.33 5.93
N THR A 216 15.31 -14.53 5.42
CA THR A 216 15.09 -13.09 5.22
C THR A 216 13.96 -12.84 4.23
N LEU A 217 13.77 -13.69 3.22
CA LEU A 217 12.64 -13.58 2.28
C LEU A 217 11.31 -13.78 3.01
N ILE A 218 11.21 -14.73 3.94
CA ILE A 218 10.00 -14.93 4.76
C ILE A 218 9.69 -13.66 5.56
N ASP A 219 10.68 -13.13 6.29
CA ASP A 219 10.52 -11.92 7.09
C ASP A 219 10.09 -10.69 6.27
N GLU A 220 10.72 -10.47 5.13
CA GLU A 220 10.40 -9.34 4.26
C GLU A 220 9.02 -9.51 3.59
N VAL A 221 8.58 -10.74 3.30
CA VAL A 221 7.23 -11.01 2.80
C VAL A 221 6.19 -10.75 3.90
N VAL A 222 6.45 -11.12 5.16
CA VAL A 222 5.59 -10.78 6.30
C VAL A 222 5.41 -9.27 6.40
N LYS A 223 6.51 -8.50 6.43
CA LYS A 223 6.48 -7.03 6.46
C LYS A 223 5.75 -6.44 5.25
N TYR A 224 5.98 -6.99 4.07
CA TYR A 224 5.32 -6.54 2.84
C TYR A 224 3.80 -6.69 2.91
N ILE A 225 3.31 -7.81 3.49
CA ILE A 225 1.88 -8.08 3.66
C ILE A 225 1.28 -7.15 4.71
N GLN A 226 1.92 -6.98 5.87
CA GLN A 226 1.47 -6.07 6.93
C GLN A 226 1.35 -4.62 6.45
N ASN A 227 2.18 -4.22 5.50
CA ASN A 227 2.14 -2.92 4.85
C ASN A 227 1.14 -2.84 3.68
N SER A 228 0.34 -3.86 3.44
CA SER A 228 -0.70 -3.83 2.41
C SER A 228 -1.98 -3.19 2.94
N LYS A 229 -2.69 -2.48 2.04
CA LYS A 229 -3.96 -1.83 2.36
C LYS A 229 -5.10 -2.85 2.57
N ASN A 230 -5.03 -3.99 1.89
CA ASN A 230 -6.03 -5.05 1.96
C ASN A 230 -5.62 -6.21 2.90
N TYR A 231 -4.62 -5.99 3.76
CA TYR A 231 -4.26 -6.94 4.81
C TYR A 231 -5.33 -6.92 5.92
N ALA A 232 -5.91 -8.08 6.24
CA ALA A 232 -6.70 -8.29 7.44
C ALA A 232 -5.76 -8.65 8.61
N GLU A 233 -5.94 -7.99 9.75
CA GLU A 233 -5.11 -8.25 10.93
C GLU A 233 -5.39 -9.66 11.48
N ILE A 234 -4.36 -10.51 11.49
CA ILE A 234 -4.36 -11.88 12.02
C ILE A 234 -3.21 -12.02 13.01
N ALA A 235 -3.23 -13.06 13.84
CA ALA A 235 -2.14 -13.35 14.75
C ALA A 235 -0.81 -13.49 14.00
N TYR A 236 0.28 -12.99 14.59
CA TYR A 236 1.59 -12.98 13.93
C TYR A 236 2.06 -14.38 13.52
N GLU A 237 1.86 -15.35 14.42
CA GLU A 237 2.22 -16.76 14.20
C GLU A 237 1.43 -17.38 13.03
N GLU A 238 0.19 -16.98 12.88
CA GLU A 238 -0.67 -17.43 11.78
C GLU A 238 -0.26 -16.77 10.46
N LEU A 239 0.07 -15.48 10.48
CA LEU A 239 0.62 -14.78 9.34
C LEU A 239 1.93 -15.42 8.87
N GLU A 240 2.87 -15.66 9.80
CA GLU A 240 4.15 -16.28 9.51
C GLU A 240 3.97 -17.68 8.91
N MET A 241 3.09 -18.50 9.48
CA MET A 241 2.75 -19.82 8.96
C MET A 241 2.23 -19.73 7.52
N CYS A 242 1.27 -18.85 7.25
CA CYS A 242 0.71 -18.67 5.89
C CYS A 242 1.79 -18.17 4.90
N VAL A 243 2.69 -17.30 5.33
CA VAL A 243 3.83 -16.84 4.50
C VAL A 243 4.79 -17.99 4.23
N CYS A 244 5.13 -18.81 5.21
CA CYS A 244 5.97 -20.00 5.01
C CYS A 244 5.35 -20.96 3.99
N ILE A 245 4.04 -21.21 4.08
CA ILE A 245 3.33 -22.06 3.10
C ILE A 245 3.51 -21.53 1.67
N ILE A 246 3.29 -20.22 1.45
CA ILE A 246 3.39 -19.61 0.12
C ILE A 246 4.84 -19.55 -0.39
N VAL A 247 5.81 -19.22 0.48
CA VAL A 247 7.23 -19.17 0.09
C VAL A 247 7.75 -20.55 -0.27
N VAL A 248 7.41 -21.58 0.52
CA VAL A 248 7.77 -22.98 0.23
C VAL A 248 7.10 -23.46 -1.07
N ASP A 249 5.83 -23.13 -1.30
CA ASP A 249 5.15 -23.43 -2.56
C ASP A 249 5.83 -22.76 -3.76
N ALA A 250 6.19 -21.49 -3.64
CA ALA A 250 6.92 -20.78 -4.69
C ALA A 250 8.30 -21.39 -4.96
N PHE A 251 8.98 -21.88 -3.92
CA PHE A 251 10.22 -22.65 -4.06
C PHE A 251 9.98 -23.94 -4.85
N ILE A 252 9.00 -24.75 -4.47
CA ILE A 252 8.66 -26.01 -5.14
C ILE A 252 8.28 -25.76 -6.60
N ARG A 253 7.48 -24.75 -6.91
CA ARG A 253 7.00 -24.40 -8.27
C ARG A 253 8.01 -23.64 -9.12
N CYS A 254 9.27 -23.63 -8.78
CA CYS A 254 10.31 -22.96 -9.58
C CYS A 254 10.15 -21.44 -9.74
N LYS A 255 9.50 -20.78 -8.81
CA LYS A 255 9.29 -19.33 -8.89
C LYS A 255 10.41 -18.50 -8.24
N ILE A 256 11.09 -19.12 -7.27
CA ILE A 256 12.25 -18.57 -6.56
C ILE A 256 13.34 -19.64 -6.48
N PHE A 257 14.59 -19.23 -6.25
CA PHE A 257 15.78 -20.05 -6.25
C PHE A 257 16.06 -20.76 -7.59
N LYS A 258 17.26 -21.29 -7.72
CA LYS A 258 17.69 -21.97 -8.95
C LYS A 258 17.09 -23.38 -9.05
N ASN A 259 16.89 -23.83 -10.27
CA ASN A 259 16.37 -25.17 -10.52
C ASN A 259 17.49 -26.09 -11.03
N PRO A 260 17.62 -27.31 -10.50
CA PRO A 260 18.47 -28.34 -11.10
C PRO A 260 18.01 -28.65 -12.54
N LYS A 261 18.94 -29.09 -13.39
CA LYS A 261 18.61 -29.44 -14.77
C LYS A 261 17.56 -30.58 -14.81
N GLY A 262 16.47 -30.37 -15.54
CA GLY A 262 15.38 -31.34 -15.67
C GLY A 262 14.49 -31.46 -14.42
N TYR A 263 14.51 -30.50 -13.52
CA TYR A 263 13.67 -30.52 -12.33
C TYR A 263 12.18 -30.59 -12.67
N ASN A 264 11.50 -31.55 -12.07
CA ASN A 264 10.05 -31.72 -12.18
C ASN A 264 9.46 -32.04 -10.80
N HIS A 265 8.78 -31.06 -10.19
CA HIS A 265 8.18 -31.19 -8.85
C HIS A 265 6.86 -31.99 -8.84
N VAL A 266 6.25 -32.22 -9.99
CA VAL A 266 4.98 -32.96 -10.08
C VAL A 266 5.25 -34.43 -10.01
N ALA A 267 4.55 -35.16 -9.12
CA ALA A 267 4.61 -36.63 -9.09
C ALA A 267 4.11 -37.18 -10.41
N THR A 268 4.93 -37.94 -11.11
CA THR A 268 4.48 -38.75 -12.24
C THR A 268 3.60 -39.86 -11.70
N ARG A 269 2.36 -39.92 -12.16
CA ARG A 269 1.44 -41.03 -11.88
C ARG A 269 1.99 -42.35 -12.45
#